data_16650751150a9becbd2dc44f5a9fa2ea
#
_entry.id   16650751150a9becbd2dc44f5a9fa2ea
#
_cell.length_a   1.000
_cell.length_b   1.000
_cell.length_c   1.000
_cell.angle_alpha   90.00
_cell.angle_beta   90.00
_cell.angle_gamma   90.00
#
_symmetry.space_group_name_H-M   'P 1'
#
loop_
_entity.id
_entity.type
_entity.pdbx_description
1 polymer ?
#
loop_
_entity_poly.entity_id
_entity_poly.type
_entity_poly.pdbx_seq_one_letter_code
_entity_poly.pdbx_strand_id
1 'polypeptide(L)'
;MYQRDQDKQKSLLAKAAIKYLEKGMVLGLGTGSTIDIFISELSKFESLFSSLKIVATSKISAKKARDNRMNVVAPDKYLELDICIDGADEVDRNLSMIKGGGGALLWEKIVAYRARKRIYLADESKQVARLGAFPLPVEIIDYGHEWSAAAIEPLFKSVRLRKEATGNIIKTDSNNVIYDCLIKDEENTANLDSKLSEIPGVVTSGFFGQF
;
A
#
# COMPACT_ATOMS: atom_id res chain seq x y z
N MET A 1 -10.60 16.51 -17.90
CA MET A 1 -11.87 16.40 -17.15
C MET A 1 -11.81 15.25 -16.16
N TYR A 2 -11.52 14.04 -16.58
CA TYR A 2 -11.45 12.82 -15.75
C TYR A 2 -10.49 12.91 -14.52
N GLN A 3 -9.25 13.40 -14.70
CA GLN A 3 -8.29 13.56 -13.60
C GLN A 3 -8.76 14.52 -12.50
N ARG A 4 -9.40 15.64 -12.86
CA ARG A 4 -9.92 16.60 -11.88
C ARG A 4 -11.07 16.02 -11.04
N ASP A 5 -11.87 15.13 -11.62
CA ASP A 5 -12.96 14.47 -10.89
C ASP A 5 -12.41 13.44 -9.90
N GLN A 6 -11.37 12.68 -10.28
CA GLN A 6 -10.67 11.75 -9.37
C GLN A 6 -10.01 12.50 -8.20
N ASP A 7 -9.31 13.60 -8.45
CA ASP A 7 -8.66 14.38 -7.38
C ASP A 7 -9.69 14.97 -6.40
N LYS A 8 -10.87 15.37 -6.91
CA LYS A 8 -11.99 15.82 -6.09
C LYS A 8 -12.54 14.70 -5.21
N GLN A 9 -12.72 13.49 -5.76
CA GLN A 9 -13.14 12.31 -4.99
C GLN A 9 -12.12 11.97 -3.91
N LYS A 10 -10.83 11.92 -4.25
CA LYS A 10 -9.75 11.67 -3.27
C LYS A 10 -9.72 12.72 -2.16
N SER A 11 -9.96 14.01 -2.47
CA SER A 11 -10.06 15.07 -1.46
C SER A 11 -11.25 14.87 -0.52
N LEU A 12 -12.40 14.43 -1.03
CA LEU A 12 -13.56 14.10 -0.18
C LEU A 12 -13.28 12.91 0.73
N LEU A 13 -12.65 11.85 0.20
CA LEU A 13 -12.22 10.68 0.99
C LEU A 13 -11.23 11.08 2.08
N ALA A 14 -10.23 11.90 1.74
CA ALA A 14 -9.25 12.41 2.68
C ALA A 14 -9.91 13.17 3.84
N LYS A 15 -10.83 14.10 3.53
CA LYS A 15 -11.59 14.86 4.53
C LYS A 15 -12.46 13.96 5.41
N ALA A 16 -13.05 12.92 4.85
CA ALA A 16 -13.82 11.94 5.62
C ALA A 16 -12.91 11.16 6.58
N ALA A 17 -11.72 10.74 6.13
CA ALA A 17 -10.76 10.00 6.95
C ALA A 17 -10.19 10.84 8.10
N ILE A 18 -9.93 12.14 7.88
CA ILE A 18 -9.44 13.07 8.92
C ILE A 18 -10.37 13.10 10.14
N LYS A 19 -11.68 12.92 9.96
CA LYS A 19 -12.65 12.90 11.06
C LYS A 19 -12.45 11.76 12.07
N TYR A 20 -11.68 10.75 11.71
CA TYR A 20 -11.34 9.63 12.60
C TYR A 20 -10.06 9.85 13.39
N LEU A 21 -9.36 10.97 13.16
CA LEU A 21 -8.13 11.30 13.87
C LEU A 21 -8.44 12.11 15.12
N GLU A 22 -7.79 11.73 16.21
CA GLU A 22 -7.82 12.45 17.49
C GLU A 22 -6.40 12.88 17.88
N LYS A 23 -6.31 13.93 18.71
CA LYS A 23 -5.02 14.44 19.19
C LYS A 23 -4.25 13.36 19.94
N GLY A 24 -2.96 13.27 19.65
CA GLY A 24 -2.05 12.34 20.34
C GLY A 24 -1.98 10.94 19.71
N MET A 25 -2.87 10.59 18.78
CA MET A 25 -2.85 9.29 18.08
C MET A 25 -1.53 9.00 17.38
N VAL A 26 -1.21 7.71 17.29
CA VAL A 26 -0.17 7.15 16.43
C VAL A 26 -0.81 6.73 15.12
N LEU A 27 -0.51 7.46 14.05
CA LEU A 27 -1.07 7.26 12.71
C LEU A 27 -0.10 6.49 11.82
N GLY A 28 -0.53 5.34 11.30
CA GLY A 28 0.09 4.68 10.16
C GLY A 28 -0.31 5.42 8.88
N LEU A 29 0.66 6.00 8.20
CA LEU A 29 0.47 6.80 7.00
C LEU A 29 0.91 6.04 5.77
N GLY A 30 -0.04 5.69 4.91
CA GLY A 30 0.13 4.94 3.67
C GLY A 30 0.98 5.63 2.60
N THR A 31 0.93 5.08 1.38
CA THR A 31 1.71 5.55 0.24
C THR A 31 0.82 5.70 -1.01
N GLY A 32 1.18 6.63 -1.90
CA GLY A 32 0.53 6.83 -3.19
C GLY A 32 -0.26 8.12 -3.33
N SER A 33 -0.79 8.37 -4.53
CA SER A 33 -1.42 9.66 -4.89
C SER A 33 -2.63 10.04 -4.03
N THR A 34 -3.38 9.07 -3.53
CA THR A 34 -4.50 9.32 -2.61
C THR A 34 -3.99 9.80 -1.25
N ILE A 35 -2.88 9.23 -0.77
CA ILE A 35 -2.24 9.64 0.48
C ILE A 35 -1.55 10.99 0.34
N ASP A 36 -1.03 11.34 -0.82
CA ASP A 36 -0.50 12.69 -1.08
C ASP A 36 -1.57 13.76 -0.87
N ILE A 37 -2.78 13.51 -1.36
CA ILE A 37 -3.94 14.39 -1.15
C ILE A 37 -4.36 14.38 0.32
N PHE A 38 -4.33 13.22 0.99
CA PHE A 38 -4.62 13.13 2.42
C PHE A 38 -3.63 13.96 3.26
N ILE A 39 -2.33 13.89 3.00
CA ILE A 39 -1.30 14.72 3.65
C ILE A 39 -1.61 16.22 3.44
N SER A 40 -1.93 16.60 2.20
CA SER A 40 -2.28 17.99 1.86
C SER A 40 -3.55 18.47 2.57
N GLU A 41 -4.58 17.63 2.70
CA GLU A 41 -5.79 18.00 3.44
C GLU A 41 -5.53 18.05 4.95
N LEU A 42 -4.77 17.08 5.52
CA LEU A 42 -4.43 17.04 6.93
C LEU A 42 -3.57 18.24 7.34
N SER A 43 -2.68 18.72 6.49
CA SER A 43 -1.80 19.87 6.77
C SER A 43 -2.57 21.17 7.04
N LYS A 44 -3.86 21.25 6.68
CA LYS A 44 -4.73 22.39 6.97
C LYS A 44 -5.21 22.43 8.44
N PHE A 45 -4.98 21.38 9.22
CA PHE A 45 -5.43 21.21 10.60
C PHE A 45 -4.22 21.15 11.56
N GLU A 46 -3.49 22.27 11.70
CA GLU A 46 -2.23 22.33 12.45
C GLU A 46 -2.37 21.84 13.90
N SER A 47 -3.44 22.24 14.60
CA SER A 47 -3.68 21.82 15.99
C SER A 47 -3.92 20.31 16.15
N LEU A 48 -4.27 19.61 15.08
CA LEU A 48 -4.43 18.17 15.05
C LEU A 48 -3.11 17.50 14.68
N PHE A 49 -2.58 17.79 13.48
CA PHE A 49 -1.42 17.05 12.97
C PHE A 49 -0.15 17.24 13.81
N SER A 50 0.04 18.42 14.46
CA SER A 50 1.18 18.67 15.34
C SER A 50 1.21 17.75 16.58
N SER A 51 0.06 17.22 16.98
CA SER A 51 -0.07 16.28 18.09
C SER A 51 0.10 14.82 17.69
N LEU A 52 -0.06 14.49 16.40
CA LEU A 52 0.04 13.12 15.90
C LEU A 52 1.49 12.64 15.86
N LYS A 53 1.66 11.33 15.98
CA LYS A 53 2.91 10.63 15.70
C LYS A 53 2.69 9.77 14.46
N ILE A 54 3.52 9.95 13.44
CA ILE A 54 3.31 9.36 12.13
C ILE A 54 4.33 8.27 11.87
N VAL A 55 3.86 7.05 11.65
CA VAL A 55 4.63 5.93 11.13
C VAL A 55 4.31 5.77 9.65
N ALA A 56 5.24 6.13 8.80
CA ALA A 56 5.04 6.11 7.34
C ALA A 56 5.36 4.73 6.75
N THR A 57 4.61 4.35 5.72
CA THR A 57 4.78 3.08 4.99
C THR A 57 5.82 3.15 3.87
N SER A 58 6.45 4.31 3.67
CA SER A 58 7.56 4.49 2.70
C SER A 58 8.42 5.70 3.05
N LYS A 59 9.65 5.70 2.51
CA LYS A 59 10.56 6.86 2.59
C LYS A 59 9.95 8.09 1.91
N ILE A 60 9.21 7.89 0.82
CA ILE A 60 8.53 8.97 0.09
C ILE A 60 7.43 9.59 0.94
N SER A 61 6.55 8.78 1.54
CA SER A 61 5.50 9.27 2.44
C SER A 61 6.07 9.95 3.68
N ALA A 62 7.15 9.37 4.25
CA ALA A 62 7.86 9.97 5.38
C ALA A 62 8.43 11.34 5.03
N LYS A 63 9.04 11.49 3.85
CA LYS A 63 9.55 12.78 3.36
C LYS A 63 8.42 13.79 3.21
N LYS A 64 7.34 13.43 2.52
CA LYS A 64 6.18 14.33 2.29
C LYS A 64 5.56 14.79 3.60
N ALA A 65 5.42 13.88 4.58
CA ALA A 65 4.90 14.23 5.90
C ALA A 65 5.83 15.24 6.62
N ARG A 66 7.16 15.02 6.59
CA ARG A 66 8.13 15.97 7.18
C ARG A 66 8.12 17.33 6.47
N ASP A 67 8.03 17.35 5.14
CA ASP A 67 7.94 18.58 4.35
C ASP A 67 6.69 19.40 4.75
N ASN A 68 5.62 18.73 5.24
CA ASN A 68 4.43 19.34 5.81
C ASN A 68 4.50 19.51 7.35
N ARG A 69 5.68 19.49 7.96
CA ARG A 69 5.95 19.69 9.40
C ARG A 69 5.28 18.66 10.32
N MET A 70 4.92 17.51 9.81
CA MET A 70 4.32 16.42 10.59
C MET A 70 5.41 15.65 11.34
N ASN A 71 5.09 15.15 12.53
CA ASN A 71 6.04 14.44 13.40
C ASN A 71 6.16 12.96 12.98
N VAL A 72 7.10 12.68 12.08
CA VAL A 72 7.40 11.30 11.63
C VAL A 72 8.35 10.62 12.61
N VAL A 73 7.92 9.48 13.11
CA VAL A 73 8.62 8.67 14.13
C VAL A 73 9.01 7.30 13.58
N ALA A 74 9.98 6.65 14.22
CA ALA A 74 10.36 5.28 13.89
C ALA A 74 9.28 4.29 14.37
N PRO A 75 8.96 3.23 13.60
CA PRO A 75 7.94 2.25 13.95
C PRO A 75 8.22 1.52 15.26
N ASP A 76 9.50 1.20 15.54
CA ASP A 76 9.94 0.42 16.71
C ASP A 76 9.64 1.09 18.06
N LYS A 77 9.28 2.38 18.04
CA LYS A 77 8.89 3.09 19.27
C LYS A 77 7.49 2.73 19.77
N TYR A 78 6.69 2.10 18.93
CA TYR A 78 5.28 1.80 19.22
C TYR A 78 4.97 0.34 18.91
N LEU A 79 4.45 -0.38 19.89
CA LEU A 79 4.02 -1.78 19.70
C LEU A 79 2.72 -1.88 18.91
N GLU A 80 1.92 -0.81 18.92
CA GLU A 80 0.62 -0.75 18.28
C GLU A 80 0.34 0.69 17.79
N LEU A 81 -0.40 0.82 16.71
CA LEU A 81 -0.85 2.09 16.16
C LEU A 81 -2.36 2.23 16.37
N ASP A 82 -2.83 3.45 16.65
CA ASP A 82 -4.26 3.69 16.83
C ASP A 82 -5.04 3.50 15.54
N ILE A 83 -4.47 4.00 14.43
CA ILE A 83 -5.12 3.96 13.12
C ILE A 83 -4.08 3.90 12.00
N CYS A 84 -4.41 3.15 10.93
CA CYS A 84 -3.70 3.21 9.65
C CYS A 84 -4.63 3.78 8.58
N ILE A 85 -4.16 4.75 7.81
CA ILE A 85 -4.89 5.33 6.68
C ILE A 85 -4.04 5.14 5.43
N ASP A 86 -4.58 4.40 4.44
CA ASP A 86 -3.87 4.08 3.20
C ASP A 86 -4.81 4.07 1.99
N GLY A 87 -4.26 3.94 0.78
CA GLY A 87 -5.00 3.71 -0.45
C GLY A 87 -5.12 2.23 -0.80
N ALA A 88 -5.85 1.92 -1.87
CA ALA A 88 -5.87 0.61 -2.49
C ALA A 88 -5.84 0.74 -4.03
N ASP A 89 -5.29 -0.29 -4.70
CA ASP A 89 -5.29 -0.38 -6.16
C ASP A 89 -6.57 -1.05 -6.65
N GLU A 90 -7.06 -2.06 -5.93
CA GLU A 90 -8.37 -2.68 -6.07
C GLU A 90 -8.95 -3.04 -4.71
N VAL A 91 -10.29 -3.03 -4.60
CA VAL A 91 -11.04 -3.52 -3.45
C VAL A 91 -12.29 -4.26 -3.91
N ASP A 92 -12.53 -5.46 -3.38
CA ASP A 92 -13.72 -6.24 -3.64
C ASP A 92 -14.82 -6.03 -2.58
N ARG A 93 -15.97 -6.69 -2.79
CA ARG A 93 -17.12 -6.59 -1.86
C ARG A 93 -16.87 -7.20 -0.48
N ASN A 94 -15.85 -8.05 -0.34
CA ASN A 94 -15.44 -8.67 0.91
C ASN A 94 -14.38 -7.83 1.64
N LEU A 95 -14.06 -6.63 1.12
CA LEU A 95 -12.99 -5.76 1.59
C LEU A 95 -11.59 -6.39 1.47
N SER A 96 -11.44 -7.41 0.61
CA SER A 96 -10.12 -7.86 0.19
C SER A 96 -9.57 -6.90 -0.86
N MET A 97 -8.26 -6.67 -0.86
CA MET A 97 -7.64 -5.65 -1.69
C MET A 97 -6.39 -6.15 -2.39
N ILE A 98 -6.09 -5.52 -3.52
CA ILE A 98 -4.75 -5.50 -4.10
C ILE A 98 -4.16 -4.12 -3.82
N LYS A 99 -2.92 -4.09 -3.31
CA LYS A 99 -2.12 -2.92 -3.01
C LYS A 99 -0.70 -3.10 -3.54
N GLY A 100 0.11 -2.07 -3.41
CA GLY A 100 1.52 -2.13 -3.80
C GLY A 100 1.84 -1.59 -5.18
N GLY A 101 0.88 -0.93 -5.86
CA GLY A 101 1.17 -0.19 -7.10
C GLY A 101 2.25 0.86 -6.92
N GLY A 102 2.35 1.47 -5.75
CA GLY A 102 3.41 2.41 -5.37
C GLY A 102 4.74 1.78 -4.90
N GLY A 103 4.84 0.46 -4.85
CA GLY A 103 6.07 -0.26 -4.46
C GLY A 103 6.36 -0.33 -2.96
N ALA A 104 5.38 -0.02 -2.10
CA ALA A 104 5.56 0.04 -0.64
C ALA A 104 4.87 -1.13 0.12
N LEU A 105 4.43 -2.16 -0.59
CA LEU A 105 3.53 -3.21 -0.09
C LEU A 105 3.96 -3.87 1.22
N LEU A 106 5.26 -4.12 1.40
CA LEU A 106 5.80 -4.73 2.62
C LEU A 106 5.59 -3.83 3.83
N TRP A 107 6.03 -2.56 3.74
CA TRP A 107 5.88 -1.64 4.86
C TRP A 107 4.41 -1.27 5.10
N GLU A 108 3.61 -1.17 4.03
CA GLU A 108 2.15 -1.01 4.14
C GLU A 108 1.52 -2.15 4.94
N LYS A 109 1.90 -3.41 4.65
CA LYS A 109 1.38 -4.58 5.35
C LYS A 109 1.82 -4.63 6.81
N ILE A 110 3.09 -4.32 7.10
CA ILE A 110 3.62 -4.24 8.47
C ILE A 110 2.86 -3.21 9.30
N VAL A 111 2.67 -2.01 8.76
CA VAL A 111 1.98 -0.90 9.45
C VAL A 111 0.50 -1.22 9.64
N ALA A 112 -0.18 -1.73 8.60
CA ALA A 112 -1.58 -2.13 8.69
C ALA A 112 -1.81 -3.23 9.72
N TYR A 113 -0.93 -4.22 9.80
CA TYR A 113 -1.01 -5.31 10.78
C TYR A 113 -0.93 -4.82 12.23
N ARG A 114 -0.19 -3.74 12.48
CA ARG A 114 -0.03 -3.15 13.83
C ARG A 114 -1.10 -2.13 14.20
N ALA A 115 -1.98 -1.75 13.27
CA ALA A 115 -3.01 -0.76 13.53
C ALA A 115 -4.30 -1.40 14.09
N ARG A 116 -4.83 -0.82 15.18
CA ARG A 116 -6.13 -1.19 15.74
C ARG A 116 -7.27 -0.95 14.77
N LYS A 117 -7.18 0.16 14.03
CA LYS A 117 -8.16 0.54 13.02
C LYS A 117 -7.47 0.77 11.68
N ARG A 118 -8.06 0.27 10.61
CA ARG A 118 -7.58 0.47 9.24
C ARG A 118 -8.65 1.16 8.42
N ILE A 119 -8.27 2.23 7.72
CA ILE A 119 -9.14 2.95 6.79
C ILE A 119 -8.43 2.98 5.45
N TYR A 120 -9.08 2.41 4.43
CA TYR A 120 -8.57 2.43 3.08
C TYR A 120 -9.39 3.39 2.22
N LEU A 121 -8.70 4.30 1.54
CA LEU A 121 -9.27 5.34 0.69
C LEU A 121 -9.28 4.83 -0.75
N ALA A 122 -10.44 4.42 -1.21
CA ALA A 122 -10.64 3.93 -2.56
C ALA A 122 -11.75 4.73 -3.25
N ASP A 123 -11.46 5.33 -4.39
CA ASP A 123 -12.48 5.91 -5.26
C ASP A 123 -13.25 4.80 -6.01
N GLU A 124 -14.34 5.17 -6.67
CA GLU A 124 -15.21 4.22 -7.36
C GLU A 124 -14.48 3.36 -8.39
N SER A 125 -13.43 3.90 -9.04
CA SER A 125 -12.65 3.16 -10.04
C SER A 125 -11.84 2.00 -9.46
N LYS A 126 -11.67 1.94 -8.14
CA LYS A 126 -10.95 0.89 -7.41
C LYS A 126 -11.84 -0.25 -6.95
N GLN A 127 -13.15 -0.07 -7.01
CA GLN A 127 -14.10 -1.09 -6.64
C GLN A 127 -14.26 -2.10 -7.77
N VAL A 128 -14.02 -3.36 -7.48
CA VAL A 128 -14.10 -4.46 -8.45
C VAL A 128 -15.00 -5.57 -7.95
N ALA A 129 -15.64 -6.28 -8.88
CA ALA A 129 -16.40 -7.48 -8.53
C ALA A 129 -15.49 -8.63 -8.11
N ARG A 130 -14.28 -8.66 -8.65
CA ARG A 130 -13.22 -9.64 -8.39
C ARG A 130 -11.87 -8.99 -8.55
N LEU A 131 -10.94 -9.31 -7.64
CA LEU A 131 -9.56 -8.86 -7.68
C LEU A 131 -8.81 -9.46 -8.87
N GLY A 132 -7.86 -8.71 -9.45
CA GLY A 132 -6.91 -9.19 -10.45
C GLY A 132 -6.97 -8.51 -11.81
N ALA A 133 -7.79 -7.47 -12.00
CA ALA A 133 -7.67 -6.58 -13.15
C ALA A 133 -6.39 -5.74 -13.04
N PHE A 134 -6.07 -5.29 -11.82
CA PHE A 134 -4.74 -4.77 -11.50
C PHE A 134 -3.80 -5.96 -11.21
N PRO A 135 -2.59 -6.00 -11.82
CA PRO A 135 -1.63 -7.07 -11.54
C PRO A 135 -1.28 -7.15 -10.06
N LEU A 136 -1.21 -8.35 -9.50
CA LEU A 136 -0.79 -8.56 -8.12
C LEU A 136 0.71 -8.29 -8.00
N PRO A 137 1.18 -7.29 -7.24
CA PRO A 137 2.59 -7.10 -6.97
C PRO A 137 3.09 -8.20 -6.04
N VAL A 138 4.23 -8.78 -6.37
CA VAL A 138 4.94 -9.75 -5.50
C VAL A 138 6.33 -9.21 -5.23
N GLU A 139 6.64 -8.95 -3.97
CA GLU A 139 7.96 -8.49 -3.53
C GLU A 139 8.86 -9.69 -3.27
N ILE A 140 10.02 -9.70 -3.91
CA ILE A 140 11.01 -10.78 -3.88
C ILE A 140 12.35 -10.18 -3.47
N ILE A 141 13.12 -10.88 -2.63
CA ILE A 141 14.49 -10.48 -2.26
C ILE A 141 15.35 -10.32 -3.53
N ASP A 142 16.29 -9.39 -3.51
CA ASP A 142 17.13 -9.11 -4.67
C ASP A 142 18.04 -10.28 -5.06
N TYR A 143 18.56 -11.01 -4.08
CA TYR A 143 19.43 -12.14 -4.32
C TYR A 143 18.67 -13.33 -4.95
N GLY A 144 19.07 -13.68 -6.18
CA GLY A 144 18.48 -14.83 -6.90
C GLY A 144 17.00 -14.63 -7.28
N HIS A 145 16.53 -13.39 -7.39
CA HIS A 145 15.13 -13.07 -7.65
C HIS A 145 14.56 -13.75 -8.92
N GLU A 146 15.39 -14.01 -9.93
CA GLU A 146 14.97 -14.71 -11.15
C GLU A 146 14.59 -16.17 -10.86
N TRP A 147 15.24 -16.85 -9.89
CA TRP A 147 14.88 -18.21 -9.49
C TRP A 147 13.53 -18.25 -8.78
N SER A 148 13.30 -17.29 -7.88
CA SER A 148 11.99 -17.16 -7.22
C SER A 148 10.89 -16.75 -8.22
N ALA A 149 11.23 -15.90 -9.19
CA ALA A 149 10.32 -15.53 -10.27
C ALA A 149 9.93 -16.73 -11.14
N ALA A 150 10.89 -17.59 -11.51
CA ALA A 150 10.62 -18.83 -12.24
C ALA A 150 9.72 -19.78 -11.44
N ALA A 151 9.87 -19.82 -10.11
CA ALA A 151 9.03 -20.65 -9.24
C ALA A 151 7.59 -20.14 -9.13
N ILE A 152 7.35 -18.82 -9.17
CA ILE A 152 6.00 -18.26 -9.15
C ILE A 152 5.32 -18.23 -10.53
N GLU A 153 6.08 -18.28 -11.63
CA GLU A 153 5.55 -18.15 -13.00
C GLU A 153 4.38 -19.11 -13.30
N PRO A 154 4.43 -20.42 -12.91
CA PRO A 154 3.32 -21.33 -13.16
C PRO A 154 2.00 -20.95 -12.46
N LEU A 155 2.02 -20.08 -11.46
CA LEU A 155 0.83 -19.65 -10.70
C LEU A 155 0.06 -18.55 -11.42
N PHE A 156 0.65 -17.87 -12.40
CA PHE A 156 0.11 -16.67 -13.03
C PHE A 156 -0.05 -16.82 -14.55
N LYS A 157 -0.82 -15.91 -15.17
CA LYS A 157 -0.87 -15.74 -16.63
C LYS A 157 0.41 -15.11 -17.17
N SER A 158 0.98 -14.17 -16.42
CA SER A 158 2.25 -13.54 -16.73
C SER A 158 2.89 -13.00 -15.46
N VAL A 159 4.23 -12.98 -15.45
CA VAL A 159 5.08 -12.47 -14.38
C VAL A 159 6.06 -11.49 -15.01
N ARG A 160 6.07 -10.23 -14.57
CA ARG A 160 6.92 -9.19 -15.16
C ARG A 160 7.67 -8.42 -14.09
N LEU A 161 9.00 -8.41 -14.19
CA LEU A 161 9.84 -7.58 -13.32
C LEU A 161 9.48 -6.10 -13.52
N ARG A 162 9.17 -5.41 -12.41
CA ARG A 162 8.81 -4.00 -12.42
C ARG A 162 10.02 -3.14 -12.72
N LYS A 163 9.89 -2.28 -13.74
CA LYS A 163 10.95 -1.36 -14.19
C LYS A 163 10.41 0.05 -14.34
N GLU A 164 11.30 1.01 -14.23
CA GLU A 164 11.04 2.40 -14.63
C GLU A 164 10.90 2.51 -16.16
N ALA A 165 10.38 3.63 -16.63
CA ALA A 165 10.32 3.93 -18.07
C ALA A 165 11.70 3.92 -18.75
N THR A 166 12.76 4.18 -18.00
CA THR A 166 14.17 4.12 -18.43
C THR A 166 14.70 2.69 -18.57
N GLY A 167 13.95 1.67 -18.11
CA GLY A 167 14.36 0.26 -18.10
C GLY A 167 15.07 -0.18 -16.82
N ASN A 168 15.40 0.72 -15.90
CA ASN A 168 16.00 0.38 -14.62
C ASN A 168 15.03 -0.42 -13.74
N ILE A 169 15.55 -1.40 -12.98
CA ILE A 169 14.76 -2.17 -12.04
C ILE A 169 14.33 -1.26 -10.87
N ILE A 170 13.03 -1.26 -10.57
CA ILE A 170 12.52 -0.54 -9.39
C ILE A 170 12.84 -1.36 -8.14
N LYS A 171 13.48 -0.71 -7.17
CA LYS A 171 13.75 -1.26 -5.85
C LYS A 171 12.76 -0.74 -4.82
N THR A 172 12.31 -1.63 -3.93
CA THR A 172 11.53 -1.24 -2.77
C THR A 172 12.40 -0.52 -1.73
N ASP A 173 11.78 0.10 -0.74
CA ASP A 173 12.50 0.72 0.39
C ASP A 173 13.33 -0.28 1.22
N SER A 174 13.01 -1.58 1.12
CA SER A 174 13.76 -2.70 1.68
C SER A 174 14.82 -3.27 0.71
N ASN A 175 15.08 -2.59 -0.41
CA ASN A 175 16.04 -2.99 -1.45
C ASN A 175 15.71 -4.32 -2.16
N ASN A 176 14.45 -4.72 -2.14
CA ASN A 176 13.92 -5.86 -2.88
C ASN A 176 13.47 -5.47 -4.29
N VAL A 177 13.06 -6.46 -5.09
CA VAL A 177 12.44 -6.25 -6.41
C VAL A 177 10.95 -6.57 -6.35
N ILE A 178 10.18 -6.07 -7.33
CA ILE A 178 8.76 -6.36 -7.47
C ILE A 178 8.52 -7.02 -8.82
N TYR A 179 7.74 -8.08 -8.80
CA TYR A 179 7.15 -8.65 -10.00
C TYR A 179 5.66 -8.36 -10.03
N ASP A 180 5.19 -7.82 -11.15
CA ASP A 180 3.78 -7.59 -11.43
C ASP A 180 3.20 -8.85 -12.08
N CYS A 181 2.30 -9.51 -11.36
CA CYS A 181 1.79 -10.84 -11.70
C CYS A 181 0.32 -10.78 -12.11
N LEU A 182 0.00 -11.15 -13.33
CA LEU A 182 -1.39 -11.20 -13.82
C LEU A 182 -2.06 -12.49 -13.37
N ILE A 183 -3.12 -12.38 -12.58
CA ILE A 183 -3.85 -13.51 -11.98
C ILE A 183 -4.61 -14.28 -13.06
N LYS A 184 -4.69 -15.62 -12.93
CA LYS A 184 -5.52 -16.48 -13.78
C LYS A 184 -7.00 -16.29 -13.49
N ASP A 185 -7.87 -16.47 -14.50
CA ASP A 185 -9.29 -16.07 -14.42
C ASP A 185 -10.07 -16.71 -13.28
N GLU A 186 -9.76 -17.94 -12.91
CA GLU A 186 -10.49 -18.69 -11.89
C GLU A 186 -9.74 -18.83 -10.56
N GLU A 187 -8.56 -18.23 -10.44
CA GLU A 187 -7.71 -18.37 -9.25
C GLU A 187 -8.21 -17.49 -8.09
N ASN A 188 -8.21 -18.04 -6.90
CA ASN A 188 -8.53 -17.30 -5.67
C ASN A 188 -7.28 -16.58 -5.14
N THR A 189 -7.36 -15.25 -4.97
CA THR A 189 -6.22 -14.42 -4.57
C THR A 189 -5.67 -14.78 -3.18
N ALA A 190 -6.52 -15.20 -2.24
CA ALA A 190 -6.08 -15.65 -0.92
C ALA A 190 -5.29 -16.96 -0.99
N ASN A 191 -5.70 -17.90 -1.85
CA ASN A 191 -4.96 -19.14 -2.10
C ASN A 191 -3.62 -18.86 -2.76
N LEU A 192 -3.56 -17.88 -3.66
CA LEU A 192 -2.31 -17.44 -4.28
C LEU A 192 -1.34 -16.88 -3.22
N ASP A 193 -1.81 -16.02 -2.33
CA ASP A 193 -1.00 -15.43 -1.27
C ASP A 193 -0.38 -16.53 -0.37
N SER A 194 -1.17 -17.55 -0.01
CA SER A 194 -0.69 -18.71 0.75
C SER A 194 0.39 -19.50 0.00
N LYS A 195 0.18 -19.81 -1.29
CA LYS A 195 1.17 -20.50 -2.13
C LYS A 195 2.46 -19.68 -2.29
N LEU A 196 2.33 -18.36 -2.48
CA LEU A 196 3.47 -17.47 -2.62
C LEU A 196 4.34 -17.42 -1.37
N SER A 197 3.72 -17.45 -0.18
CA SER A 197 4.43 -17.40 1.09
C SER A 197 5.31 -18.65 1.36
N GLU A 198 5.07 -19.75 0.65
CA GLU A 198 5.87 -20.97 0.75
C GLU A 198 7.11 -20.98 -0.16
N ILE A 199 7.21 -20.03 -1.10
CA ILE A 199 8.30 -19.98 -2.08
C ILE A 199 9.49 -19.20 -1.52
N PRO A 200 10.69 -19.82 -1.40
CA PRO A 200 11.88 -19.12 -0.94
C PRO A 200 12.20 -17.89 -1.77
N GLY A 201 12.50 -16.78 -1.10
CA GLY A 201 12.79 -15.51 -1.73
C GLY A 201 11.57 -14.60 -1.90
N VAL A 202 10.35 -15.12 -1.88
CA VAL A 202 9.14 -14.29 -1.81
C VAL A 202 9.02 -13.67 -0.43
N VAL A 203 8.96 -12.35 -0.36
CA VAL A 203 8.82 -11.60 0.88
C VAL A 203 7.36 -11.40 1.23
N THR A 204 6.56 -10.93 0.29
CA THR A 204 5.11 -10.74 0.44
C THR A 204 4.45 -10.48 -0.91
N SER A 205 3.14 -10.64 -0.97
CA SER A 205 2.34 -10.18 -2.10
C SER A 205 1.55 -8.91 -1.75
N GLY A 206 1.03 -8.25 -2.78
CA GLY A 206 0.12 -7.11 -2.64
C GLY A 206 -1.32 -7.50 -2.28
N PHE A 207 -1.59 -8.75 -1.92
CA PHE A 207 -2.89 -9.15 -1.41
C PHE A 207 -3.04 -8.74 0.05
N PHE A 208 -4.12 -8.02 0.34
CA PHE A 208 -4.54 -7.61 1.68
C PHE A 208 -5.92 -8.19 1.94
N GLY A 209 -5.95 -9.29 2.69
CA GLY A 209 -7.18 -9.89 3.19
C GLY A 209 -7.68 -9.19 4.47
N GLN A 210 -8.65 -9.80 5.12
CA GLN A 210 -9.07 -9.38 6.46
C GLN A 210 -7.96 -9.76 7.46
N PHE A 211 -7.45 -8.78 8.22
CA PHE A 211 -6.51 -8.97 9.32
C PHE A 211 -7.25 -9.12 10.64
#